data_a0b7fafa25a9f4e22978208dc3942f50
#
_entry.id   a0b7fafa25a9f4e22978208dc3942f50
#
_cell.length_a   1.000
_cell.length_b   1.000
_cell.length_c   1.000
_cell.angle_alpha   90.00
_cell.angle_beta   90.00
_cell.angle_gamma   90.00
#
_symmetry.space_group_name_H-M   'P 1'
#
loop_
_entity.id
_entity.type
_entity.pdbx_description
1 polymer ?
#
loop_
_entity_poly.entity_id
_entity_poly.type
_entity_poly.pdbx_seq_one_letter_code
_entity_poly.pdbx_strand_id
1 'polypeptide(L)'
;MLHPVSILKQHVLEHNHNFYIRLLLNPAGYLPLLAPWVFVLALPSLALNLLSSDQNMYSGFFQYNAEIVPVLIFSTIEALVCIIWLVQWVLNHVRLSRGKSQESSNPPVRTGSMHRWVSPVLLVVLLAYVLFSTVKADAFNSNMPLGQGFHWPSTQITAHTKLAQHFIDMIPRDASVSAQSSLVPHLSERPSVYLFPYADDYADYIFLDVSSDVYPFYGSPDYTHEVKKVLRRDNYGIVAAQDGYLLLKKGLAPPAALPYAPSSDTSNVDDLLFNFSDNFCSYISVPQEQVLHPLQVTFSNSDGTDTMNMIGYNVSAADTFSSGAGYMNITTYWHVAKPTLHPLQTVMLITDQNGGKHIVNVDIPSLAWCPTSTWKPGLVIRLTSRIFSLSSFHIPNGLAHISIALLPVTHPFSTIVGEQIWLPLHIVQAPATIVPTQGDNALQLATIKIVP
;
A
#
# COMPACT_ATOMS: atom_id res chain seq x y z
N MET A 1 -2.09 24.59 -30.64
CA MET A 1 -2.18 23.46 -31.59
C MET A 1 -1.62 22.22 -30.89
N LEU A 2 -2.43 21.17 -30.81
CA LEU A 2 -1.99 19.91 -30.24
C LEU A 2 -1.03 19.24 -31.23
N HIS A 3 0.21 19.03 -30.85
CA HIS A 3 1.15 18.23 -31.63
C HIS A 3 0.98 16.74 -31.27
N PRO A 4 0.30 15.93 -32.10
CA PRO A 4 -0.05 14.53 -31.74
C PRO A 4 1.17 13.67 -31.45
N VAL A 5 2.30 13.96 -32.11
CA VAL A 5 3.56 13.23 -31.89
C VAL A 5 4.19 13.53 -30.52
N SER A 6 4.07 14.78 -30.03
CA SER A 6 4.58 15.14 -28.69
C SER A 6 3.70 14.56 -27.58
N ILE A 7 2.37 14.52 -27.77
CA ILE A 7 1.44 13.86 -26.87
C ILE A 7 1.76 12.35 -26.81
N LEU A 8 1.95 11.71 -27.95
CA LEU A 8 2.31 10.29 -28.00
C LEU A 8 3.63 9.99 -27.27
N LYS A 9 4.65 10.85 -27.46
CA LYS A 9 5.94 10.68 -26.78
C LYS A 9 5.84 10.94 -25.28
N GLN A 10 5.13 11.96 -24.86
CA GLN A 10 5.03 12.37 -23.45
C GLN A 10 4.12 11.45 -22.63
N HIS A 11 3.00 10.97 -23.21
CA HIS A 11 1.98 10.23 -22.47
C HIS A 11 1.91 8.73 -22.79
N VAL A 12 2.41 8.25 -23.93
CA VAL A 12 2.31 6.82 -24.29
C VAL A 12 3.66 6.11 -24.21
N LEU A 13 4.77 6.79 -24.48
CA LEU A 13 6.10 6.20 -24.45
C LEU A 13 6.86 6.45 -23.15
N GLU A 14 6.22 7.05 -22.17
CA GLU A 14 6.78 7.21 -20.84
C GLU A 14 6.92 5.83 -20.13
N HIS A 15 7.90 5.71 -19.25
CA HIS A 15 8.25 4.42 -18.61
C HIS A 15 7.05 3.76 -17.92
N ASN A 16 6.25 4.53 -17.18
CA ASN A 16 5.09 4.04 -16.45
C ASN A 16 3.96 3.55 -17.36
N HIS A 17 3.73 4.22 -18.49
CA HIS A 17 2.73 3.81 -19.49
C HIS A 17 3.16 2.55 -20.23
N ASN A 18 4.44 2.40 -20.53
CA ASN A 18 4.99 1.17 -21.10
C ASN A 18 4.84 -0.01 -20.13
N PHE A 19 5.06 0.22 -18.83
CA PHE A 19 4.84 -0.78 -17.80
C PHE A 19 3.37 -1.22 -17.78
N TYR A 20 2.43 -0.26 -17.81
CA TYR A 20 0.99 -0.53 -17.83
C TYR A 20 0.55 -1.36 -19.05
N ILE A 21 1.01 -1.01 -20.24
CA ILE A 21 0.71 -1.77 -21.47
C ILE A 21 1.24 -3.21 -21.36
N ARG A 22 2.46 -3.38 -20.83
CA ARG A 22 3.03 -4.72 -20.58
C ARG A 22 2.23 -5.50 -19.54
N LEU A 23 1.78 -4.85 -18.47
CA LEU A 23 0.96 -5.46 -17.43
C LEU A 23 -0.34 -6.05 -18.02
N LEU A 24 -0.99 -5.33 -18.95
CA LEU A 24 -2.19 -5.78 -19.63
C LEU A 24 -1.96 -6.92 -20.64
N LEU A 25 -0.86 -6.90 -21.40
CA LEU A 25 -0.62 -7.82 -22.49
C LEU A 25 0.17 -9.07 -22.11
N ASN A 26 1.06 -8.98 -21.11
CA ASN A 26 1.89 -10.11 -20.67
C ASN A 26 1.10 -11.36 -20.27
N PRO A 27 -0.01 -11.26 -19.50
CA PRO A 27 -0.78 -12.45 -19.13
C PRO A 27 -1.30 -13.25 -20.31
N ALA A 28 -1.67 -12.56 -21.39
CA ALA A 28 -2.16 -13.17 -22.63
C ALA A 28 -1.04 -13.46 -23.65
N GLY A 29 0.23 -13.29 -23.28
CA GLY A 29 1.38 -13.53 -24.17
C GLY A 29 1.36 -12.70 -25.44
N TYR A 30 0.85 -11.46 -25.39
CA TYR A 30 0.68 -10.54 -26.52
C TYR A 30 -0.24 -11.05 -27.65
N LEU A 31 -0.93 -12.15 -27.47
CA LEU A 31 -1.85 -12.71 -28.48
C LEU A 31 -2.99 -11.76 -28.88
N PRO A 32 -3.55 -10.91 -27.99
CA PRO A 32 -4.58 -9.95 -28.37
C PRO A 32 -4.22 -9.09 -29.59
N LEU A 33 -2.95 -8.79 -29.78
CA LEU A 33 -2.48 -7.98 -30.92
C LEU A 33 -2.65 -8.68 -32.29
N LEU A 34 -2.84 -10.01 -32.30
CA LEU A 34 -3.06 -10.79 -33.52
C LEU A 34 -4.53 -10.77 -33.96
N ALA A 35 -5.44 -10.23 -33.16
CA ALA A 35 -6.85 -10.01 -33.52
C ALA A 35 -7.22 -8.50 -33.37
N PRO A 36 -6.61 -7.61 -34.18
CA PRO A 36 -6.73 -6.16 -34.02
C PRO A 36 -8.16 -5.64 -34.18
N TRP A 37 -9.02 -6.36 -34.93
CA TRP A 37 -10.43 -5.99 -35.10
C TRP A 37 -11.27 -6.15 -33.82
N VAL A 38 -10.86 -7.02 -32.88
CA VAL A 38 -11.47 -7.12 -31.54
C VAL A 38 -10.73 -6.17 -30.59
N PHE A 39 -9.40 -6.16 -30.65
CA PHE A 39 -8.55 -5.33 -29.78
C PHE A 39 -8.90 -3.83 -29.88
N VAL A 40 -9.34 -3.36 -31.05
CA VAL A 40 -9.74 -1.95 -31.27
C VAL A 40 -10.83 -1.48 -30.30
N LEU A 41 -11.67 -2.40 -29.79
CA LEU A 41 -12.72 -2.08 -28.83
C LEU A 41 -12.18 -1.66 -27.45
N ALA A 42 -10.93 -2.05 -27.13
CA ALA A 42 -10.27 -1.62 -25.88
C ALA A 42 -9.63 -0.23 -26.00
N LEU A 43 -9.40 0.29 -27.22
CA LEU A 43 -8.66 1.53 -27.44
C LEU A 43 -9.26 2.75 -26.75
N PRO A 44 -10.60 2.98 -26.70
CA PRO A 44 -11.15 4.13 -26.01
C PRO A 44 -10.82 4.15 -24.52
N SER A 45 -11.05 3.05 -23.80
CA SER A 45 -10.74 2.92 -22.36
C SER A 45 -9.23 2.94 -22.11
N LEU A 46 -8.44 2.31 -22.97
CA LEU A 46 -6.98 2.36 -22.91
C LEU A 46 -6.47 3.81 -23.10
N ALA A 47 -7.03 4.55 -24.06
CA ALA A 47 -6.67 5.95 -24.29
C ALA A 47 -7.05 6.85 -23.11
N LEU A 48 -8.22 6.66 -22.51
CA LEU A 48 -8.63 7.38 -21.31
C LEU A 48 -7.64 7.17 -20.16
N ASN A 49 -7.23 5.91 -19.92
CA ASN A 49 -6.28 5.59 -18.87
C ASN A 49 -4.89 6.21 -19.17
N LEU A 50 -4.37 6.05 -20.39
CA LEU A 50 -3.04 6.54 -20.77
C LEU A 50 -2.95 8.07 -20.90
N LEU A 51 -4.05 8.77 -21.14
CA LEU A 51 -4.08 10.24 -21.24
C LEU A 51 -4.44 10.92 -19.92
N SER A 52 -4.75 10.14 -18.90
CA SER A 52 -5.05 10.67 -17.57
C SER A 52 -3.81 11.23 -16.89
N SER A 53 -3.98 12.34 -16.16
CA SER A 53 -2.99 12.86 -15.22
C SER A 53 -2.98 12.08 -13.88
N ASP A 54 -4.00 11.27 -13.61
CA ASP A 54 -4.08 10.43 -12.41
C ASP A 54 -3.34 9.11 -12.65
N GLN A 55 -2.23 8.92 -11.92
CA GLN A 55 -1.40 7.72 -11.99
C GLN A 55 -2.16 6.44 -11.61
N ASN A 56 -3.21 6.53 -10.81
CA ASN A 56 -4.02 5.38 -10.44
C ASN A 56 -4.69 4.72 -11.65
N MET A 57 -5.01 5.49 -12.69
CA MET A 57 -5.70 4.99 -13.88
C MET A 57 -4.84 4.03 -14.72
N TYR A 58 -3.51 4.17 -14.67
CA TYR A 58 -2.57 3.28 -15.38
C TYR A 58 -1.61 2.53 -14.44
N SER A 59 -1.94 2.46 -13.15
CA SER A 59 -1.15 1.67 -12.18
C SER A 59 -1.40 0.17 -12.28
N GLY A 60 -2.58 -0.25 -12.75
CA GLY A 60 -3.02 -1.64 -12.76
C GLY A 60 -3.60 -2.16 -11.44
N PHE A 61 -3.55 -1.37 -10.35
CA PHE A 61 -4.05 -1.76 -9.02
C PHE A 61 -5.54 -1.50 -8.81
N PHE A 62 -6.15 -0.64 -9.63
CA PHE A 62 -7.55 -0.24 -9.46
C PHE A 62 -8.43 -0.80 -10.59
N GLN A 63 -9.75 -0.61 -10.45
CA GLN A 63 -10.78 -1.12 -11.34
C GLN A 63 -10.80 -0.53 -12.76
N TYR A 64 -9.93 0.41 -13.08
CA TYR A 64 -9.89 1.10 -14.38
C TYR A 64 -9.60 0.18 -15.57
N ASN A 65 -9.16 -1.06 -15.29
CA ASN A 65 -8.94 -2.10 -16.31
C ASN A 65 -10.19 -2.95 -16.58
N ALA A 66 -11.27 -2.78 -15.82
CA ALA A 66 -12.45 -3.65 -15.89
C ALA A 66 -13.10 -3.73 -17.27
N GLU A 67 -13.03 -2.66 -18.06
CA GLU A 67 -13.55 -2.63 -19.43
C GLU A 67 -12.56 -3.19 -20.46
N ILE A 68 -11.26 -3.08 -20.19
CA ILE A 68 -10.18 -3.51 -21.10
C ILE A 68 -10.01 -5.02 -21.04
N VAL A 69 -9.99 -5.61 -19.85
CA VAL A 69 -9.67 -7.04 -19.63
C VAL A 69 -10.60 -7.99 -20.41
N PRO A 70 -11.93 -7.84 -20.41
CA PRO A 70 -12.82 -8.67 -21.23
C PRO A 70 -12.48 -8.63 -22.72
N VAL A 71 -12.19 -7.44 -23.26
CA VAL A 71 -11.80 -7.28 -24.67
C VAL A 71 -10.49 -8.01 -24.97
N LEU A 72 -9.51 -7.95 -24.07
CA LEU A 72 -8.24 -8.68 -24.21
C LEU A 72 -8.46 -10.21 -24.22
N ILE A 73 -9.37 -10.71 -23.37
CA ILE A 73 -9.74 -12.13 -23.34
C ILE A 73 -10.36 -12.55 -24.67
N PHE A 74 -11.37 -11.83 -25.15
CA PHE A 74 -12.00 -12.12 -26.44
C PHE A 74 -11.03 -12.01 -27.61
N SER A 75 -10.16 -11.00 -27.60
CA SER A 75 -9.13 -10.83 -28.61
C SER A 75 -8.10 -11.98 -28.58
N THR A 76 -7.80 -12.51 -27.39
CA THR A 76 -6.92 -13.71 -27.25
C THR A 76 -7.59 -14.93 -27.84
N ILE A 77 -8.87 -15.18 -27.53
CA ILE A 77 -9.62 -16.32 -28.07
C ILE A 77 -9.66 -16.26 -29.59
N GLU A 78 -9.95 -15.11 -30.16
CA GLU A 78 -10.00 -14.89 -31.59
C GLU A 78 -8.61 -15.10 -32.24
N ALA A 79 -7.54 -14.62 -31.60
CA ALA A 79 -6.17 -14.86 -32.06
C ALA A 79 -5.82 -16.36 -32.11
N LEU A 80 -6.24 -17.14 -31.10
CA LEU A 80 -6.03 -18.59 -31.10
C LEU A 80 -6.75 -19.27 -32.28
N VAL A 81 -7.99 -18.87 -32.55
CA VAL A 81 -8.77 -19.36 -33.71
C VAL A 81 -8.07 -19.01 -35.02
N CYS A 82 -7.62 -17.77 -35.17
CA CYS A 82 -6.94 -17.30 -36.36
C CYS A 82 -5.60 -18.05 -36.61
N ILE A 83 -4.84 -18.32 -35.56
CA ILE A 83 -3.60 -19.08 -35.65
C ILE A 83 -3.88 -20.51 -36.14
N ILE A 84 -4.86 -21.18 -35.55
CA ILE A 84 -5.25 -22.55 -35.93
C ILE A 84 -5.73 -22.58 -37.37
N TRP A 85 -6.57 -21.64 -37.78
CA TRP A 85 -7.06 -21.51 -39.15
C TRP A 85 -5.90 -21.28 -40.14
N LEU A 86 -4.99 -20.37 -39.82
CA LEU A 86 -3.81 -20.06 -40.65
C LEU A 86 -2.93 -21.29 -40.84
N VAL A 87 -2.62 -22.01 -39.76
CA VAL A 87 -1.80 -23.25 -39.86
C VAL A 87 -2.49 -24.30 -40.73
N GLN A 88 -3.81 -24.49 -40.57
CA GLN A 88 -4.57 -25.42 -41.43
C GLN A 88 -4.53 -24.99 -42.90
N TRP A 89 -4.71 -23.70 -43.15
CA TRP A 89 -4.68 -23.15 -44.50
C TRP A 89 -3.30 -23.37 -45.16
N VAL A 90 -2.21 -23.09 -44.44
CA VAL A 90 -0.82 -23.33 -44.94
C VAL A 90 -0.59 -24.81 -45.21
N LEU A 91 -0.98 -25.70 -44.31
CA LEU A 91 -0.80 -27.15 -44.49
C LEU A 91 -1.59 -27.66 -45.71
N ASN A 92 -2.78 -27.17 -45.97
CA ASN A 92 -3.57 -27.50 -47.13
C ASN A 92 -2.92 -26.99 -48.43
N HIS A 93 -2.40 -25.75 -48.43
CA HIS A 93 -1.71 -25.18 -49.59
C HIS A 93 -0.42 -25.93 -49.97
N VAL A 94 0.41 -26.27 -48.98
CA VAL A 94 1.64 -27.04 -49.18
C VAL A 94 1.34 -28.43 -49.73
N ARG A 95 0.22 -29.06 -49.33
CA ARG A 95 -0.21 -30.34 -49.91
C ARG A 95 -0.62 -30.21 -51.37
N LEU A 96 -1.39 -29.20 -51.72
CA LEU A 96 -1.85 -28.97 -53.09
C LEU A 96 -0.68 -28.68 -54.03
N SER A 97 0.34 -27.98 -53.57
CA SER A 97 1.54 -27.71 -54.37
C SER A 97 2.42 -28.96 -54.58
N ARG A 98 2.54 -29.86 -53.59
CA ARG A 98 3.26 -31.12 -53.69
C ARG A 98 2.51 -32.19 -54.51
N GLY A 99 1.15 -32.18 -54.48
CA GLY A 99 0.33 -33.13 -55.24
C GLY A 99 0.36 -32.92 -56.76
N LYS A 100 0.70 -31.71 -57.23
CA LYS A 100 0.86 -31.43 -58.68
C LYS A 100 2.14 -31.98 -59.29
N SER A 101 3.08 -32.48 -58.50
CA SER A 101 4.38 -32.99 -58.98
C SER A 101 4.46 -34.54 -59.11
N GLN A 102 3.39 -35.26 -58.75
CA GLN A 102 3.36 -36.73 -58.83
C GLN A 102 2.02 -37.18 -59.40
N GLU A 103 1.95 -37.20 -60.70
CA GLU A 103 1.00 -38.00 -61.50
C GLU A 103 1.46 -39.46 -61.48
N SER A 104 1.21 -40.16 -60.36
CA SER A 104 1.51 -41.58 -60.20
C SER A 104 0.19 -42.35 -60.11
N SER A 105 0.04 -43.34 -60.92
CA SER A 105 -1.08 -44.23 -61.22
C SER A 105 -1.47 -45.20 -60.10
N ASN A 106 -1.21 -44.92 -58.85
CA ASN A 106 -1.63 -45.74 -57.68
C ASN A 106 -2.78 -45.14 -56.91
N PRO A 107 -3.73 -45.96 -56.43
CA PRO A 107 -4.89 -45.48 -55.67
C PRO A 107 -4.45 -44.78 -54.38
N PRO A 108 -5.12 -43.68 -53.97
CA PRO A 108 -4.68 -42.90 -52.85
C PRO A 108 -4.79 -43.71 -51.56
N VAL A 109 -3.63 -44.00 -50.95
CA VAL A 109 -3.58 -44.49 -49.56
C VAL A 109 -4.25 -43.44 -48.68
N ARG A 110 -5.28 -43.84 -47.92
CA ARG A 110 -6.00 -43.01 -46.95
C ARG A 110 -5.05 -42.49 -45.88
N THR A 111 -4.37 -41.37 -46.11
CA THR A 111 -3.55 -40.64 -45.11
C THR A 111 -4.38 -39.63 -44.35
N GLY A 112 -5.64 -40.01 -44.04
CA GLY A 112 -6.64 -39.09 -43.40
C GLY A 112 -6.47 -38.86 -41.89
N SER A 113 -5.58 -39.60 -41.19
CA SER A 113 -5.59 -39.56 -39.71
C SER A 113 -4.68 -38.46 -39.11
N MET A 114 -3.57 -38.11 -39.76
CA MET A 114 -2.63 -37.15 -39.16
C MET A 114 -3.13 -35.71 -39.12
N HIS A 115 -4.04 -35.33 -40.02
CA HIS A 115 -4.59 -33.97 -40.08
C HIS A 115 -5.63 -33.68 -38.99
N ARG A 116 -6.30 -34.70 -38.48
CA ARG A 116 -7.31 -34.58 -37.41
C ARG A 116 -6.69 -34.19 -36.06
N TRP A 117 -5.40 -34.51 -35.84
CA TRP A 117 -4.69 -34.25 -34.57
C TRP A 117 -3.95 -32.94 -34.52
N VAL A 118 -3.65 -32.29 -35.66
CA VAL A 118 -2.89 -31.04 -35.69
C VAL A 118 -3.62 -29.92 -34.93
N SER A 119 -4.93 -29.76 -35.14
CA SER A 119 -5.69 -28.68 -34.48
C SER A 119 -5.79 -28.85 -32.99
N PRO A 120 -6.16 -30.02 -32.43
CA PRO A 120 -6.22 -30.18 -30.99
C PRO A 120 -4.84 -30.10 -30.32
N VAL A 121 -3.80 -30.63 -30.96
CA VAL A 121 -2.40 -30.51 -30.44
C VAL A 121 -1.96 -29.06 -30.45
N LEU A 122 -2.20 -28.31 -31.53
CA LEU A 122 -1.86 -26.89 -31.62
C LEU A 122 -2.62 -26.08 -30.58
N LEU A 123 -3.93 -26.37 -30.38
CA LEU A 123 -4.74 -25.72 -29.34
C LEU A 123 -4.14 -25.98 -27.95
N VAL A 124 -3.77 -27.21 -27.64
CA VAL A 124 -3.14 -27.55 -26.34
C VAL A 124 -1.84 -26.78 -26.13
N VAL A 125 -0.98 -26.71 -27.16
CA VAL A 125 0.28 -25.96 -27.11
C VAL A 125 0.02 -24.47 -26.88
N LEU A 126 -0.94 -23.87 -27.58
CA LEU A 126 -1.30 -22.46 -27.44
C LEU A 126 -1.89 -22.16 -26.07
N LEU A 127 -2.75 -23.04 -25.56
CA LEU A 127 -3.30 -22.90 -24.19
C LEU A 127 -2.19 -23.04 -23.12
N ALA A 128 -1.26 -23.97 -23.32
CA ALA A 128 -0.09 -24.09 -22.44
C ALA A 128 0.79 -22.83 -22.47
N TYR A 129 0.95 -22.21 -23.64
CA TYR A 129 1.66 -20.94 -23.78
C TYR A 129 0.94 -19.80 -23.03
N VAL A 130 -0.38 -19.67 -23.19
CA VAL A 130 -1.18 -18.67 -22.45
C VAL A 130 -1.06 -18.89 -20.94
N LEU A 131 -1.24 -20.15 -20.49
CA LEU A 131 -1.10 -20.49 -19.08
C LEU A 131 0.29 -20.12 -18.53
N PHE A 132 1.35 -20.48 -19.26
CA PHE A 132 2.72 -20.13 -18.88
C PHE A 132 2.91 -18.61 -18.79
N SER A 133 2.40 -17.85 -19.78
CA SER A 133 2.49 -16.40 -19.82
C SER A 133 1.72 -15.77 -18.64
N THR A 134 0.53 -16.30 -18.32
CA THR A 134 -0.27 -15.84 -17.18
C THR A 134 0.44 -16.10 -15.87
N VAL A 135 0.93 -17.33 -15.63
CA VAL A 135 1.66 -17.69 -14.40
C VAL A 135 2.95 -16.85 -14.26
N LYS A 136 3.68 -16.64 -15.35
CA LYS A 136 4.86 -15.78 -15.33
C LYS A 136 4.52 -14.32 -15.01
N ALA A 137 3.47 -13.78 -15.61
CA ALA A 137 3.02 -12.42 -15.34
C ALA A 137 2.54 -12.26 -13.88
N ASP A 138 1.80 -13.26 -13.37
CA ASP A 138 1.35 -13.32 -11.96
C ASP A 138 2.56 -13.34 -11.01
N ALA A 139 3.54 -14.21 -11.24
CA ALA A 139 4.71 -14.34 -10.39
C ALA A 139 5.50 -13.02 -10.23
N PHE A 140 5.51 -12.15 -11.24
CA PHE A 140 6.30 -10.92 -11.22
C PHE A 140 5.52 -9.67 -10.82
N ASN A 141 4.19 -9.61 -11.04
CA ASN A 141 3.46 -8.34 -10.96
C ASN A 141 2.13 -8.44 -10.19
N SER A 142 1.77 -9.61 -9.66
CA SER A 142 0.42 -9.82 -9.13
C SER A 142 0.36 -9.92 -7.61
N ASN A 143 -0.78 -9.51 -7.08
CA ASN A 143 -1.18 -9.73 -5.69
C ASN A 143 -1.96 -11.07 -5.51
N MET A 144 -1.98 -11.94 -6.53
CA MET A 144 -2.57 -13.27 -6.46
C MET A 144 -1.62 -14.26 -5.76
N PRO A 145 -2.12 -15.39 -5.25
CA PRO A 145 -1.26 -16.44 -4.70
C PRO A 145 -0.18 -16.84 -5.69
N LEU A 146 1.08 -16.90 -5.30
CA LEU A 146 2.30 -17.08 -6.07
C LEU A 146 2.92 -15.81 -6.65
N GLY A 147 2.23 -14.68 -6.68
CA GLY A 147 2.78 -13.39 -7.08
C GLY A 147 3.67 -12.76 -5.99
N GLN A 148 4.66 -11.97 -6.39
CA GLN A 148 5.56 -11.28 -5.45
C GLN A 148 4.84 -10.27 -4.55
N GLY A 149 3.71 -9.71 -5.02
CA GLY A 149 2.88 -8.80 -4.25
C GLY A 149 1.90 -9.48 -3.30
N PHE A 150 1.81 -10.84 -3.33
CA PHE A 150 0.88 -11.55 -2.44
C PHE A 150 1.41 -11.61 -1.01
N HIS A 151 0.62 -11.03 -0.12
CA HIS A 151 1.00 -10.95 1.28
C HIS A 151 0.11 -11.89 2.13
N TRP A 152 0.59 -13.10 2.44
CA TRP A 152 -0.12 -14.11 3.22
C TRP A 152 -0.69 -13.59 4.56
N PRO A 153 0.04 -12.76 5.34
CA PRO A 153 -0.50 -12.19 6.58
C PRO A 153 -1.81 -11.44 6.41
N SER A 154 -2.04 -10.78 5.25
CA SER A 154 -3.28 -10.03 5.01
C SER A 154 -4.53 -10.92 4.81
N THR A 155 -4.34 -12.23 4.58
CA THR A 155 -5.44 -13.20 4.44
C THR A 155 -5.77 -13.92 5.76
N GLN A 156 -4.98 -13.70 6.81
CA GLN A 156 -5.15 -14.39 8.08
C GLN A 156 -6.21 -13.70 8.95
N ILE A 157 -7.08 -14.51 9.54
CA ILE A 157 -8.03 -14.04 10.55
C ILE A 157 -7.27 -13.90 11.88
N THR A 158 -6.95 -12.66 12.23
CA THR A 158 -6.24 -12.30 13.46
C THR A 158 -7.21 -12.11 14.64
N ALA A 159 -6.68 -11.95 15.86
CA ALA A 159 -7.48 -11.56 17.01
C ALA A 159 -8.16 -10.19 16.77
N HIS A 160 -7.45 -9.26 16.13
CA HIS A 160 -7.97 -7.95 15.75
C HIS A 160 -9.18 -8.06 14.82
N THR A 161 -9.09 -8.84 13.72
CA THR A 161 -10.23 -9.00 12.79
C THR A 161 -11.43 -9.72 13.43
N LYS A 162 -11.20 -10.65 14.38
CA LYS A 162 -12.30 -11.26 15.15
C LYS A 162 -12.99 -10.27 16.06
N LEU A 163 -12.24 -9.32 16.63
CA LEU A 163 -12.79 -8.26 17.46
C LEU A 163 -13.73 -7.34 16.67
N ALA A 164 -13.45 -7.09 15.39
CA ALA A 164 -14.34 -6.31 14.52
C ALA A 164 -15.77 -6.87 14.51
N GLN A 165 -15.91 -8.20 14.45
CA GLN A 165 -17.24 -8.84 14.48
C GLN A 165 -17.99 -8.55 15.78
N HIS A 166 -17.30 -8.55 16.92
CA HIS A 166 -17.90 -8.20 18.19
C HIS A 166 -18.46 -6.77 18.19
N PHE A 167 -17.74 -5.81 17.61
CA PHE A 167 -18.23 -4.44 17.48
C PHE A 167 -19.43 -4.35 16.51
N ILE A 168 -19.40 -5.09 15.40
CA ILE A 168 -20.53 -5.15 14.45
C ILE A 168 -21.80 -5.68 15.13
N ASP A 169 -21.66 -6.67 16.00
CA ASP A 169 -22.78 -7.27 16.72
C ASP A 169 -23.41 -6.32 17.76
N MET A 170 -22.67 -5.29 18.20
CA MET A 170 -23.20 -4.25 19.09
C MET A 170 -24.12 -3.25 18.36
N ILE A 171 -24.06 -3.18 17.03
CA ILE A 171 -24.82 -2.23 16.22
C ILE A 171 -26.15 -2.86 15.81
N PRO A 172 -27.32 -2.31 16.16
CA PRO A 172 -28.64 -2.81 15.71
C PRO A 172 -28.69 -2.91 14.19
N ARG A 173 -29.37 -3.94 13.64
CA ARG A 173 -29.39 -4.20 12.19
C ARG A 173 -30.07 -3.12 11.36
N ASP A 174 -31.01 -2.42 11.95
CA ASP A 174 -31.80 -1.32 11.36
C ASP A 174 -31.13 0.06 11.52
N ALA A 175 -30.08 0.16 12.34
CA ALA A 175 -29.38 1.41 12.58
C ALA A 175 -28.55 1.83 11.36
N SER A 176 -28.52 3.13 11.09
CA SER A 176 -27.63 3.73 10.09
C SER A 176 -26.19 3.82 10.62
N VAL A 177 -25.22 3.52 9.76
CA VAL A 177 -23.81 3.46 10.15
C VAL A 177 -22.93 4.21 9.15
N SER A 178 -22.10 5.12 9.67
CA SER A 178 -20.95 5.67 8.94
C SER A 178 -19.71 4.87 9.33
N ALA A 179 -19.09 4.17 8.39
CA ALA A 179 -17.99 3.26 8.69
C ALA A 179 -16.76 3.51 7.82
N GLN A 180 -15.59 3.18 8.39
CA GLN A 180 -14.34 3.21 7.64
C GLN A 180 -14.36 2.21 6.48
N SER A 181 -13.63 2.49 5.40
CA SER A 181 -13.68 1.74 4.14
C SER A 181 -13.48 0.23 4.33
N SER A 182 -12.54 -0.18 5.18
CA SER A 182 -12.26 -1.58 5.48
C SER A 182 -13.43 -2.31 6.18
N LEU A 183 -14.30 -1.57 6.87
CA LEU A 183 -15.43 -2.09 7.64
C LEU A 183 -16.76 -2.08 6.86
N VAL A 184 -16.89 -1.21 5.85
CA VAL A 184 -18.13 -1.08 5.04
C VAL A 184 -18.60 -2.40 4.44
N PRO A 185 -17.76 -3.26 3.84
CA PRO A 185 -18.20 -4.54 3.29
C PRO A 185 -18.87 -5.46 4.32
N HIS A 186 -18.44 -5.42 5.57
CA HIS A 186 -18.98 -6.24 6.67
C HIS A 186 -20.33 -5.74 7.20
N LEU A 187 -20.72 -4.53 6.81
CA LEU A 187 -21.96 -3.87 7.20
C LEU A 187 -22.98 -3.79 6.04
N SER A 188 -22.65 -4.31 4.85
CA SER A 188 -23.39 -4.12 3.60
C SER A 188 -24.82 -4.71 3.59
N GLU A 189 -25.17 -5.60 4.52
CA GLU A 189 -26.53 -6.15 4.64
C GLU A 189 -27.52 -5.20 5.33
N ARG A 190 -27.07 -4.01 5.75
CA ARG A 190 -27.91 -3.00 6.42
C ARG A 190 -28.56 -2.06 5.42
N PRO A 191 -29.72 -1.48 5.75
CA PRO A 191 -30.42 -0.58 4.83
C PRO A 191 -29.68 0.76 4.62
N SER A 192 -28.85 1.19 5.57
CA SER A 192 -28.19 2.50 5.54
C SER A 192 -26.74 2.36 6.03
N VAL A 193 -25.80 2.25 5.09
CA VAL A 193 -24.35 2.24 5.35
C VAL A 193 -23.70 3.32 4.51
N TYR A 194 -22.84 4.09 5.14
CA TYR A 194 -22.10 5.20 4.55
C TYR A 194 -20.60 5.01 4.74
N LEU A 195 -19.83 5.43 3.75
CA LEU A 195 -18.37 5.49 3.88
C LEU A 195 -17.98 6.74 4.69
N PHE A 196 -17.31 6.57 5.80
CA PHE A 196 -16.79 7.71 6.60
C PHE A 196 -15.85 8.58 5.74
N PRO A 197 -15.99 9.94 5.74
CA PRO A 197 -16.78 10.77 6.66
C PRO A 197 -18.22 11.08 6.23
N TYR A 198 -18.76 10.44 5.20
CA TYR A 198 -20.15 10.69 4.85
C TYR A 198 -21.08 10.25 5.99
N ALA A 199 -22.09 11.07 6.25
CA ALA A 199 -23.08 10.86 7.30
C ALA A 199 -22.51 10.91 8.75
N ASP A 200 -21.35 11.50 8.95
CA ASP A 200 -20.70 11.65 10.25
C ASP A 200 -21.45 12.58 11.23
N ASP A 201 -22.47 13.29 10.76
CA ASP A 201 -23.31 14.20 11.53
C ASP A 201 -24.72 13.66 11.82
N TYR A 202 -25.20 12.65 11.06
CA TYR A 202 -26.56 12.14 11.23
C TYR A 202 -26.72 10.63 11.39
N ALA A 203 -25.73 9.80 11.03
CA ALA A 203 -25.81 8.36 11.23
C ALA A 203 -25.98 8.02 12.74
N ASP A 204 -26.70 6.93 13.03
CA ASP A 204 -26.92 6.47 14.40
C ASP A 204 -25.62 6.02 15.07
N TYR A 205 -24.73 5.42 14.27
CA TYR A 205 -23.43 4.93 14.72
C TYR A 205 -22.31 5.35 13.76
N ILE A 206 -21.11 5.53 14.31
CA ILE A 206 -19.87 5.67 13.56
C ILE A 206 -18.93 4.55 14.00
N PHE A 207 -18.42 3.75 13.03
CA PHE A 207 -17.54 2.63 13.32
C PHE A 207 -16.22 2.75 12.57
N LEU A 208 -15.13 2.88 13.31
CA LEU A 208 -13.78 3.18 12.81
C LEU A 208 -12.76 2.17 13.32
N ASP A 209 -11.70 1.99 12.56
CA ASP A 209 -10.48 1.28 12.92
C ASP A 209 -9.28 2.19 12.63
N VAL A 210 -8.76 2.86 13.66
CA VAL A 210 -7.65 3.80 13.53
C VAL A 210 -6.31 3.13 13.19
N SER A 211 -6.25 1.80 13.22
CA SER A 211 -5.07 1.01 12.90
C SER A 211 -4.97 0.63 11.41
N SER A 212 -6.08 0.78 10.66
CA SER A 212 -6.17 0.33 9.28
C SER A 212 -5.99 1.44 8.24
N ASP A 213 -6.31 1.15 6.97
CA ASP A 213 -6.24 2.13 5.89
C ASP A 213 -7.24 3.27 6.08
N VAL A 214 -6.81 4.49 5.75
CA VAL A 214 -7.57 5.73 6.00
C VAL A 214 -8.40 6.18 4.80
N TYR A 215 -8.54 5.36 3.74
CA TYR A 215 -9.37 5.74 2.60
C TYR A 215 -10.79 6.16 3.04
N PRO A 216 -11.37 7.25 2.50
CA PRO A 216 -10.98 7.99 1.29
C PRO A 216 -10.03 9.18 1.50
N PHE A 217 -9.40 9.30 2.65
CA PHE A 217 -8.46 10.39 2.93
C PHE A 217 -7.12 10.13 2.25
N TYR A 218 -6.42 11.21 1.90
CA TYR A 218 -5.08 11.10 1.29
C TYR A 218 -4.00 10.71 2.31
N GLY A 219 -4.19 11.02 3.59
CA GLY A 219 -3.22 10.76 4.65
C GLY A 219 -3.84 10.62 6.02
N SER A 220 -3.01 10.18 6.96
CA SER A 220 -3.41 10.07 8.38
C SER A 220 -3.76 11.40 9.02
N PRO A 221 -3.13 12.54 8.67
CA PRO A 221 -3.51 13.83 9.22
C PRO A 221 -4.98 14.18 8.96
N ASP A 222 -5.43 14.09 7.70
CA ASP A 222 -6.81 14.43 7.31
C ASP A 222 -7.82 13.50 7.98
N TYR A 223 -7.53 12.20 8.00
CA TYR A 223 -8.36 11.21 8.68
C TYR A 223 -8.48 11.50 10.18
N THR A 224 -7.33 11.72 10.83
CA THR A 224 -7.28 12.00 12.26
C THR A 224 -8.03 13.28 12.62
N HIS A 225 -7.88 14.32 11.79
CA HIS A 225 -8.62 15.57 11.93
C HIS A 225 -10.13 15.34 11.93
N GLU A 226 -10.66 14.63 10.94
CA GLU A 226 -12.12 14.39 10.84
C GLU A 226 -12.64 13.54 11.99
N VAL A 227 -11.89 12.49 12.40
CA VAL A 227 -12.31 11.68 13.57
C VAL A 227 -12.30 12.50 14.86
N LYS A 228 -11.26 13.29 15.12
CA LYS A 228 -11.16 14.16 16.30
C LYS A 228 -12.24 15.24 16.30
N LYS A 229 -12.59 15.77 15.13
CA LYS A 229 -13.68 16.72 14.96
C LYS A 229 -15.03 16.11 15.36
N VAL A 230 -15.29 14.85 14.98
CA VAL A 230 -16.49 14.11 15.42
C VAL A 230 -16.48 13.91 16.93
N LEU A 231 -15.35 13.49 17.52
CA LEU A 231 -15.21 13.26 18.96
C LEU A 231 -15.40 14.53 19.80
N ARG A 232 -15.11 15.70 19.22
CA ARG A 232 -15.30 17.00 19.88
C ARG A 232 -16.75 17.50 19.84
N ARG A 233 -17.58 16.97 18.90
CA ARG A 233 -18.99 17.38 18.78
C ARG A 233 -19.81 16.84 19.96
N ASP A 234 -20.81 17.60 20.40
CA ASP A 234 -21.67 17.24 21.55
C ASP A 234 -22.72 16.17 21.21
N ASN A 235 -22.66 15.56 20.03
CA ASN A 235 -23.71 14.66 19.53
C ASN A 235 -23.29 13.19 19.41
N TYR A 236 -22.01 12.86 19.57
CA TYR A 236 -21.51 11.48 19.56
C TYR A 236 -20.66 11.17 20.78
N GLY A 237 -20.94 10.01 21.40
CA GLY A 237 -20.11 9.49 22.47
C GLY A 237 -19.68 8.05 22.23
N ILE A 238 -18.68 7.61 22.98
CA ILE A 238 -18.06 6.30 22.84
C ILE A 238 -18.98 5.22 23.41
N VAL A 239 -19.33 4.22 22.60
CA VAL A 239 -19.95 2.97 23.03
C VAL A 239 -18.89 1.98 23.48
N ALA A 240 -17.87 1.81 22.65
CA ALA A 240 -16.73 0.93 22.89
C ALA A 240 -15.50 1.44 22.15
N ALA A 241 -14.32 1.25 22.76
CA ALA A 241 -13.02 1.56 22.16
C ALA A 241 -12.02 0.51 22.61
N GLN A 242 -11.49 -0.29 21.70
CA GLN A 242 -10.54 -1.36 21.99
C GLN A 242 -9.71 -1.72 20.77
N ASP A 243 -8.42 -1.93 20.97
CA ASP A 243 -7.49 -2.45 19.93
C ASP A 243 -7.52 -1.65 18.61
N GLY A 244 -7.63 -0.30 18.71
CA GLY A 244 -7.75 0.57 17.55
C GLY A 244 -9.18 0.74 17.01
N TYR A 245 -10.12 -0.14 17.39
CA TYR A 245 -11.54 0.04 17.05
C TYR A 245 -12.20 1.10 17.90
N LEU A 246 -13.03 1.91 17.26
CA LEU A 246 -13.82 2.97 17.91
C LEU A 246 -15.25 2.91 17.39
N LEU A 247 -16.18 2.62 18.30
CA LEU A 247 -17.61 2.65 18.03
C LEU A 247 -18.24 3.82 18.76
N LEU A 248 -18.81 4.75 18.00
CA LEU A 248 -19.52 5.91 18.50
C LEU A 248 -21.02 5.75 18.26
N LYS A 249 -21.83 6.35 19.15
CA LYS A 249 -23.28 6.41 19.01
C LYS A 249 -23.77 7.84 19.15
N LYS A 250 -24.69 8.21 18.28
CA LYS A 250 -25.37 9.50 18.34
C LYS A 250 -26.21 9.64 19.61
N GLY A 251 -26.16 10.81 20.22
CA GLY A 251 -26.92 11.14 21.44
C GLY A 251 -26.24 10.74 22.74
N LEU A 252 -25.03 10.15 22.71
CA LEU A 252 -24.20 9.97 23.89
C LEU A 252 -23.31 11.19 24.11
N ALA A 253 -22.93 11.42 25.38
CA ALA A 253 -22.01 12.49 25.74
C ALA A 253 -20.61 12.26 25.10
N PRO A 254 -19.97 13.31 24.59
CA PRO A 254 -18.66 13.22 24.00
C PRO A 254 -17.59 12.81 25.03
N PRO A 255 -16.50 12.14 24.59
CA PRO A 255 -15.39 11.81 25.48
C PRO A 255 -14.66 13.08 25.96
N ALA A 256 -14.06 13.00 27.14
CA ALA A 256 -13.23 14.07 27.65
C ALA A 256 -12.01 14.30 26.76
N ALA A 257 -11.79 15.56 26.40
CA ALA A 257 -10.63 15.98 25.64
C ALA A 257 -9.52 16.49 26.57
N LEU A 258 -8.29 16.10 26.30
CA LEU A 258 -7.07 16.49 26.98
C LEU A 258 -6.10 17.12 25.96
N PRO A 259 -5.15 17.97 26.38
CA PRO A 259 -4.10 18.43 25.48
C PRO A 259 -3.20 17.26 25.05
N TYR A 260 -2.80 17.22 23.78
CA TYR A 260 -1.89 16.21 23.22
C TYR A 260 -0.51 16.25 23.90
N ALA A 261 -0.01 17.44 24.16
CA ALA A 261 1.20 17.71 24.95
C ALA A 261 0.90 18.83 25.97
N PRO A 262 1.75 19.01 27.02
CA PRO A 262 1.56 20.06 28.01
C PRO A 262 1.40 21.48 27.45
N SER A 263 2.01 21.75 26.30
CA SER A 263 2.00 23.05 25.62
C SER A 263 1.11 23.10 24.37
N SER A 264 0.28 22.08 24.13
CA SER A 264 -0.61 22.04 22.96
C SER A 264 -1.72 23.08 23.04
N ASP A 265 -2.08 23.64 21.88
CA ASP A 265 -3.23 24.54 21.77
C ASP A 265 -4.54 23.75 21.72
N THR A 266 -5.25 23.70 22.84
CA THR A 266 -6.52 22.96 22.92
C THR A 266 -7.68 23.59 22.12
N SER A 267 -7.50 24.76 21.54
CA SER A 267 -8.46 25.31 20.59
C SER A 267 -8.43 24.58 19.25
N ASN A 268 -7.25 24.06 18.86
CA ASN A 268 -7.08 23.23 17.69
C ASN A 268 -7.47 21.77 17.99
N VAL A 269 -8.37 21.20 17.18
CA VAL A 269 -8.84 19.83 17.36
C VAL A 269 -7.72 18.79 17.18
N ASP A 270 -6.73 19.08 16.37
CA ASP A 270 -5.61 18.18 16.11
C ASP A 270 -4.67 18.04 17.33
N ASP A 271 -4.65 19.05 18.18
CA ASP A 271 -3.87 19.09 19.41
C ASP A 271 -4.59 18.48 20.61
N LEU A 272 -5.72 17.82 20.38
CA LEU A 272 -6.48 17.11 21.40
C LEU A 272 -6.13 15.63 21.42
N LEU A 273 -6.14 15.06 22.62
CA LEU A 273 -6.16 13.66 22.93
C LEU A 273 -7.46 13.32 23.64
N PHE A 274 -8.09 12.22 23.26
CA PHE A 274 -9.34 11.79 23.87
C PHE A 274 -9.11 10.61 24.81
N ASN A 275 -9.85 10.58 25.90
CA ASN A 275 -9.73 9.50 26.87
C ASN A 275 -10.50 8.27 26.37
N PHE A 276 -9.75 7.27 25.90
CA PHE A 276 -10.24 5.96 25.49
C PHE A 276 -10.06 4.93 26.63
N SER A 277 -10.65 3.75 26.45
CA SER A 277 -10.39 2.62 27.35
C SER A 277 -8.91 2.23 27.36
N ASP A 278 -8.48 1.62 28.46
CA ASP A 278 -7.10 1.14 28.67
C ASP A 278 -6.56 0.21 27.58
N ASN A 279 -7.46 -0.48 26.86
CA ASN A 279 -7.12 -1.44 25.84
C ASN A 279 -7.21 -0.86 24.40
N PHE A 280 -7.48 0.43 24.26
CA PHE A 280 -7.59 1.04 22.93
C PHE A 280 -6.27 0.97 22.18
N CYS A 281 -5.16 1.22 22.84
CA CYS A 281 -3.82 1.20 22.24
C CYS A 281 -3.16 -0.20 22.20
N SER A 282 -3.90 -1.29 22.43
CA SER A 282 -3.31 -2.63 22.41
C SER A 282 -2.78 -3.06 21.05
N TYR A 283 -3.31 -2.52 19.95
CA TYR A 283 -2.88 -2.82 18.58
C TYR A 283 -1.42 -2.45 18.27
N ILE A 284 -0.81 -1.55 19.06
CA ILE A 284 0.61 -1.22 18.94
C ILE A 284 1.49 -2.06 19.86
N SER A 285 0.93 -2.81 20.81
CA SER A 285 1.68 -3.68 21.72
C SER A 285 1.92 -5.04 21.08
N VAL A 286 3.15 -5.52 21.13
CA VAL A 286 3.54 -6.79 20.55
C VAL A 286 4.36 -7.63 21.54
N PRO A 287 4.32 -8.96 21.45
CA PRO A 287 5.25 -9.83 22.18
C PRO A 287 6.70 -9.56 21.75
N GLN A 288 7.63 -9.69 22.69
CA GLN A 288 9.06 -9.44 22.44
C GLN A 288 9.67 -10.35 21.38
N GLU A 289 9.11 -11.54 21.20
CA GLU A 289 9.54 -12.52 20.19
C GLU A 289 9.29 -12.04 18.75
N GLN A 290 8.46 -11.02 18.56
CA GLN A 290 8.18 -10.42 17.26
C GLN A 290 9.15 -9.30 16.86
N VAL A 291 10.12 -8.97 17.73
CA VAL A 291 11.10 -7.91 17.44
C VAL A 291 12.03 -8.36 16.31
N LEU A 292 12.04 -7.62 15.23
CA LEU A 292 12.91 -7.83 14.08
C LEU A 292 14.19 -7.00 14.22
N HIS A 293 15.31 -7.47 13.68
CA HIS A 293 16.63 -6.86 13.76
C HIS A 293 16.94 -6.30 15.17
N PRO A 294 17.10 -7.20 16.19
CA PRO A 294 17.25 -6.77 17.57
C PRO A 294 18.46 -5.86 17.75
N LEU A 295 18.28 -4.81 18.51
CA LEU A 295 19.34 -3.88 18.92
C LEU A 295 18.96 -3.26 20.27
N GLN A 296 19.90 -2.56 20.91
CA GLN A 296 19.62 -1.82 22.15
C GLN A 296 20.21 -0.43 22.03
N VAL A 297 19.34 0.56 21.85
CA VAL A 297 19.73 1.97 21.78
C VAL A 297 18.82 2.77 22.69
N THR A 298 19.43 3.60 23.55
CA THR A 298 18.70 4.51 24.43
C THR A 298 18.81 5.93 23.93
N PHE A 299 17.68 6.55 23.69
CA PHE A 299 17.55 7.99 23.42
C PHE A 299 17.09 8.69 24.69
N SER A 300 17.66 9.86 24.99
CA SER A 300 17.25 10.67 26.13
C SER A 300 17.47 12.16 25.86
N ASN A 301 16.63 13.01 26.44
CA ASN A 301 16.94 14.42 26.57
C ASN A 301 17.94 14.64 27.73
N SER A 302 18.48 15.85 27.83
CA SER A 302 19.55 16.17 28.77
C SER A 302 19.20 16.01 30.26
N ASP A 303 17.92 16.14 30.61
CA ASP A 303 17.42 16.01 31.99
C ASP A 303 16.85 14.60 32.30
N GLY A 304 16.80 13.70 31.32
CA GLY A 304 16.33 12.33 31.49
C GLY A 304 14.80 12.18 31.65
N THR A 305 14.03 13.25 31.44
CA THR A 305 12.57 13.19 31.53
C THR A 305 11.95 12.39 30.39
N ASP A 306 12.47 12.59 29.19
CA ASP A 306 12.08 11.84 27.98
C ASP A 306 13.14 10.83 27.63
N THR A 307 12.89 9.56 27.91
CA THR A 307 13.80 8.45 27.62
C THR A 307 13.08 7.35 26.88
N MET A 308 13.65 6.89 25.76
CA MET A 308 13.12 5.84 24.92
C MET A 308 14.16 4.77 24.63
N ASN A 309 13.79 3.48 24.81
CA ASN A 309 14.66 2.33 24.58
C ASN A 309 14.24 1.61 23.32
N MET A 310 14.97 1.79 22.23
CA MET A 310 14.77 1.06 20.99
C MET A 310 15.39 -0.34 21.12
N ILE A 311 14.59 -1.38 20.85
CA ILE A 311 15.00 -2.78 20.98
C ILE A 311 15.03 -3.52 19.64
N GLY A 312 14.64 -2.87 18.56
CA GLY A 312 14.72 -3.46 17.22
C GLY A 312 14.08 -2.56 16.17
N TYR A 313 14.26 -2.96 14.92
CA TYR A 313 13.67 -2.27 13.77
C TYR A 313 13.46 -3.22 12.59
N ASN A 314 12.73 -2.75 11.60
CA ASN A 314 12.68 -3.32 10.24
C ASN A 314 12.51 -2.18 9.23
N VAL A 315 13.28 -2.24 8.15
CA VAL A 315 13.12 -1.36 7.00
C VAL A 315 12.66 -2.23 5.84
N SER A 316 11.38 -2.11 5.49
CA SER A 316 10.82 -2.80 4.34
C SER A 316 11.13 -1.97 3.09
N ALA A 317 12.28 -2.27 2.49
CA ALA A 317 12.77 -1.60 1.30
C ALA A 317 13.52 -2.63 0.45
N ALA A 318 13.46 -2.52 -0.87
CA ALA A 318 14.42 -3.23 -1.72
C ALA A 318 15.81 -2.61 -1.52
N ASP A 319 16.86 -3.43 -1.55
CA ASP A 319 18.26 -2.96 -1.42
C ASP A 319 18.64 -1.93 -2.51
N THR A 320 17.87 -1.90 -3.59
CA THR A 320 18.06 -1.00 -4.72
C THR A 320 16.73 -0.40 -5.14
N PHE A 321 16.65 0.92 -5.16
CA PHE A 321 15.48 1.67 -5.63
C PHE A 321 15.79 2.38 -6.95
N SER A 322 14.90 2.27 -7.93
CA SER A 322 14.90 3.22 -9.04
C SER A 322 14.36 4.57 -8.56
N SER A 323 14.91 5.66 -9.06
CA SER A 323 14.55 7.03 -8.66
C SER A 323 13.08 7.40 -8.84
N GLY A 324 12.28 6.54 -9.45
CA GLY A 324 10.86 6.76 -9.72
C GLY A 324 9.86 5.80 -9.07
N ALA A 325 10.27 4.73 -8.39
CA ALA A 325 9.34 3.66 -8.01
C ALA A 325 9.57 3.01 -6.62
N GLY A 326 10.54 3.50 -5.85
CA GLY A 326 10.85 2.87 -4.55
C GLY A 326 9.83 3.25 -3.47
N TYR A 327 9.10 2.26 -2.97
CA TYR A 327 8.25 2.41 -1.79
C TYR A 327 8.93 1.75 -0.60
N MET A 328 8.86 2.39 0.57
CA MET A 328 9.37 1.83 1.81
C MET A 328 8.46 2.13 2.99
N ASN A 329 8.59 1.35 4.03
CA ASN A 329 8.12 1.69 5.37
C ASN A 329 9.18 1.34 6.41
N ILE A 330 9.07 1.95 7.57
CA ILE A 330 9.95 1.71 8.72
C ILE A 330 9.07 1.22 9.87
N THR A 331 9.50 0.12 10.49
CA THR A 331 8.95 -0.36 11.74
C THR A 331 10.02 -0.28 12.81
N THR A 332 9.68 0.26 13.96
CA THR A 332 10.55 0.37 15.12
C THR A 332 9.91 -0.28 16.34
N TYR A 333 10.71 -0.90 17.20
CA TYR A 333 10.26 -1.58 18.40
C TYR A 333 10.87 -0.90 19.63
N TRP A 334 10.04 -0.62 20.62
CA TRP A 334 10.38 0.18 21.79
C TRP A 334 10.00 -0.55 23.06
N HIS A 335 10.95 -0.70 23.98
CA HIS A 335 10.66 -1.17 25.35
C HIS A 335 10.32 0.03 26.22
N VAL A 336 9.17 0.02 26.84
CA VAL A 336 8.67 1.12 27.67
C VAL A 336 9.15 0.91 29.11
N ALA A 337 10.14 1.67 29.53
CA ALA A 337 10.55 1.71 30.95
C ALA A 337 9.62 2.62 31.78
N LYS A 338 9.28 3.78 31.21
CA LYS A 338 8.34 4.77 31.76
C LYS A 338 7.72 5.56 30.59
N PRO A 339 6.51 6.12 30.75
CA PRO A 339 5.99 7.07 29.76
C PRO A 339 6.90 8.30 29.68
N THR A 340 6.96 8.92 28.51
CA THR A 340 7.68 10.19 28.32
C THR A 340 6.86 11.36 28.86
N LEU A 341 7.50 12.46 29.23
CA LEU A 341 6.78 13.68 29.63
C LEU A 341 6.16 14.37 28.40
N HIS A 342 6.91 14.43 27.30
CA HIS A 342 6.43 14.99 26.03
C HIS A 342 6.17 13.86 25.03
N PRO A 343 5.13 13.97 24.17
CA PRO A 343 4.97 13.09 23.03
C PRO A 343 6.20 13.21 22.11
N LEU A 344 6.70 12.07 21.64
CA LEU A 344 7.84 12.02 20.74
C LEU A 344 7.39 11.54 19.35
N GLN A 345 8.00 12.14 18.33
CA GLN A 345 7.85 11.74 16.93
C GLN A 345 9.15 11.19 16.39
N THR A 346 9.07 10.13 15.59
CA THR A 346 10.20 9.62 14.81
C THR A 346 10.32 10.43 13.53
N VAL A 347 11.52 10.92 13.27
CA VAL A 347 11.88 11.62 12.04
C VAL A 347 12.97 10.85 11.35
N MET A 348 12.88 10.73 10.03
CA MET A 348 13.90 10.07 9.22
C MET A 348 14.87 11.10 8.64
N LEU A 349 16.15 10.81 8.73
CA LEU A 349 17.21 11.54 8.06
C LEU A 349 17.82 10.65 6.99
N ILE A 350 17.74 11.07 5.74
CA ILE A 350 18.42 10.41 4.63
C ILE A 350 19.67 11.20 4.29
N THR A 351 20.84 10.56 4.38
CA THR A 351 22.11 11.17 3.96
C THR A 351 22.51 10.55 2.63
N ASP A 352 22.58 11.36 1.57
CA ASP A 352 22.97 10.93 0.24
C ASP A 352 24.49 10.71 0.14
N GLN A 353 24.95 10.14 -0.99
CA GLN A 353 26.38 9.85 -1.24
C GLN A 353 27.29 11.09 -1.24
N ASN A 354 26.74 12.29 -1.39
CA ASN A 354 27.50 13.55 -1.38
C ASN A 354 27.50 14.20 0.01
N GLY A 355 26.86 13.56 1.00
CA GLY A 355 26.69 14.09 2.34
C GLY A 355 25.51 15.06 2.48
N GLY A 356 24.67 15.20 1.45
CA GLY A 356 23.44 15.98 1.50
C GLY A 356 22.43 15.33 2.44
N LYS A 357 21.81 16.13 3.31
CA LYS A 357 20.86 15.66 4.32
C LYS A 357 19.44 16.04 3.96
N HIS A 358 18.55 15.04 3.95
CA HIS A 358 17.14 15.19 3.65
C HIS A 358 16.32 14.74 4.86
N ILE A 359 15.64 15.68 5.51
CA ILE A 359 14.76 15.40 6.65
C ILE A 359 13.38 15.00 6.09
N VAL A 360 12.92 13.84 6.51
CA VAL A 360 11.65 13.27 6.09
C VAL A 360 10.76 13.07 7.30
N ASN A 361 9.63 13.76 7.33
CA ASN A 361 8.61 13.53 8.33
C ASN A 361 7.90 12.21 8.02
N VAL A 362 8.04 11.25 8.91
CA VAL A 362 7.48 9.91 8.74
C VAL A 362 6.09 9.87 9.36
N ASP A 363 5.08 9.58 8.54
CA ASP A 363 3.71 9.39 9.03
C ASP A 363 3.59 8.06 9.79
N ILE A 364 3.49 8.15 11.11
CA ILE A 364 3.24 7.03 12.03
C ILE A 364 1.85 7.25 12.66
N PRO A 365 0.78 6.71 12.06
CA PRO A 365 -0.60 7.04 12.43
C PRO A 365 -0.92 6.77 13.90
N SER A 366 -0.32 5.71 14.45
CA SER A 366 -0.57 5.30 15.83
C SER A 366 -0.17 6.34 16.88
N LEU A 367 0.83 7.19 16.60
CA LEU A 367 1.25 8.24 17.54
C LEU A 367 0.21 9.34 17.73
N ALA A 368 -0.68 9.54 16.75
CA ALA A 368 -1.77 10.50 16.89
C ALA A 368 -2.83 10.08 17.91
N TRP A 369 -2.94 8.78 18.17
CA TRP A 369 -3.92 8.16 19.05
C TRP A 369 -3.31 7.67 20.35
N CYS A 370 -2.08 7.20 20.29
CA CYS A 370 -1.33 6.54 21.36
C CYS A 370 0.07 7.19 21.47
N PRO A 371 0.16 8.45 21.88
CA PRO A 371 1.45 9.12 22.01
C PRO A 371 2.32 8.47 23.09
N THR A 372 3.64 8.64 22.98
CA THR A 372 4.64 8.03 23.89
C THR A 372 4.41 8.37 25.38
N SER A 373 3.77 9.50 25.64
CA SER A 373 3.40 9.95 26.98
C SER A 373 2.30 9.12 27.64
N THR A 374 1.57 8.29 26.88
CA THR A 374 0.48 7.43 27.39
C THR A 374 0.87 5.97 27.52
N TRP A 375 2.09 5.60 27.13
CA TRP A 375 2.52 4.20 27.11
C TRP A 375 2.70 3.61 28.49
N LYS A 376 2.24 2.37 28.69
CA LYS A 376 2.34 1.67 29.97
C LYS A 376 3.72 1.01 30.12
N PRO A 377 4.37 1.11 31.29
CA PRO A 377 5.64 0.44 31.55
C PRO A 377 5.55 -1.08 31.34
N GLY A 378 6.66 -1.65 30.88
CA GLY A 378 6.82 -3.10 30.65
C GLY A 378 6.31 -3.57 29.29
N LEU A 379 5.67 -2.72 28.48
CA LEU A 379 5.21 -3.09 27.15
C LEU A 379 6.33 -2.97 26.12
N VAL A 380 6.23 -3.79 25.07
CA VAL A 380 6.96 -3.61 23.82
C VAL A 380 6.01 -3.01 22.79
N ILE A 381 6.33 -1.84 22.32
CA ILE A 381 5.53 -1.08 21.37
C ILE A 381 6.13 -1.18 19.98
N ARG A 382 5.31 -1.52 19.00
CA ARG A 382 5.64 -1.52 17.58
C ARG A 382 5.06 -0.27 16.91
N LEU A 383 5.91 0.57 16.34
CA LEU A 383 5.52 1.70 15.53
C LEU A 383 5.84 1.41 14.08
N THR A 384 4.86 1.48 13.21
CA THR A 384 5.03 1.28 11.75
C THR A 384 4.60 2.54 11.02
N SER A 385 5.47 3.05 10.15
CA SER A 385 5.13 4.17 9.28
C SER A 385 4.17 3.74 8.18
N ARG A 386 3.40 4.66 7.62
CA ARG A 386 2.79 4.44 6.31
C ARG A 386 3.87 4.21 5.25
N ILE A 387 3.44 3.55 4.17
CA ILE A 387 4.30 3.37 2.99
C ILE A 387 4.48 4.74 2.34
N PHE A 388 5.73 5.11 2.07
CA PHE A 388 6.08 6.36 1.37
C PHE A 388 7.05 6.08 0.24
N SER A 389 7.06 6.97 -0.76
CA SER A 389 7.97 6.87 -1.90
C SER A 389 9.18 7.79 -1.70
N LEU A 390 10.38 7.27 -1.95
CA LEU A 390 11.62 8.05 -1.91
C LEU A 390 11.73 9.04 -3.06
N SER A 391 11.01 8.80 -4.17
CA SER A 391 11.00 9.72 -5.33
C SER A 391 10.49 11.13 -4.98
N SER A 392 9.62 11.23 -3.96
CA SER A 392 9.07 12.51 -3.49
C SER A 392 10.13 13.44 -2.89
N PHE A 393 11.31 12.93 -2.54
CA PHE A 393 12.35 13.69 -1.83
C PHE A 393 13.52 14.10 -2.72
N HIS A 394 13.48 13.82 -4.02
CA HIS A 394 14.51 14.22 -5.00
C HIS A 394 15.94 13.84 -4.60
N ILE A 395 16.12 12.67 -3.98
CA ILE A 395 17.42 12.20 -3.51
C ILE A 395 18.28 11.78 -4.70
N PRO A 396 19.55 12.22 -4.79
CA PRO A 396 20.44 11.84 -5.89
C PRO A 396 20.67 10.32 -5.98
N ASN A 397 20.88 9.84 -7.21
CA ASN A 397 21.25 8.44 -7.44
C ASN A 397 22.57 8.10 -6.72
N GLY A 398 22.66 6.90 -6.16
CA GLY A 398 23.82 6.43 -5.45
C GLY A 398 23.49 5.78 -4.11
N LEU A 399 24.46 5.65 -3.23
CA LEU A 399 24.25 5.15 -1.88
C LEU A 399 23.59 6.23 -1.02
N ALA A 400 22.57 5.83 -0.27
CA ALA A 400 21.91 6.68 0.71
C ALA A 400 21.80 5.94 2.06
N HIS A 401 22.09 6.65 3.14
CA HIS A 401 21.99 6.13 4.50
C HIS A 401 20.69 6.61 5.13
N ILE A 402 19.90 5.66 5.63
CA ILE A 402 18.64 5.92 6.32
C ILE A 402 18.91 5.90 7.81
N SER A 403 18.65 7.01 8.47
CA SER A 403 18.78 7.17 9.92
C SER A 403 17.44 7.66 10.51
N ILE A 404 17.22 7.40 11.80
CA ILE A 404 16.08 7.94 12.54
C ILE A 404 16.55 8.78 13.73
N ALA A 405 15.78 9.79 14.05
CA ALA A 405 15.91 10.58 15.27
C ALA A 405 14.54 10.72 15.95
N LEU A 406 14.54 11.01 17.25
CA LEU A 406 13.34 11.28 18.05
C LEU A 406 13.30 12.75 18.44
N LEU A 407 12.17 13.38 18.20
CA LEU A 407 11.95 14.78 18.56
C LEU A 407 10.69 14.93 19.41
N PRO A 408 10.70 15.78 20.46
CA PRO A 408 9.51 16.15 21.19
C PRO A 408 8.60 17.00 20.28
N VAL A 409 7.30 16.75 20.36
CA VAL A 409 6.31 17.45 19.54
C VAL A 409 5.11 17.88 20.39
N THR A 410 4.43 18.92 19.92
CA THR A 410 3.19 19.43 20.52
C THR A 410 1.94 19.08 19.71
N HIS A 411 2.17 18.54 18.52
CA HIS A 411 1.16 18.20 17.51
C HIS A 411 1.52 16.84 16.87
N PRO A 412 0.55 15.91 16.69
CA PRO A 412 0.85 14.52 16.24
C PRO A 412 1.47 14.41 14.85
N PHE A 413 1.26 15.41 13.98
CA PHE A 413 1.79 15.45 12.62
C PHE A 413 2.66 16.69 12.40
N SER A 414 3.42 17.10 13.44
CA SER A 414 4.31 18.25 13.33
C SER A 414 5.26 18.11 12.15
N THR A 415 5.24 19.11 11.27
CA THR A 415 6.17 19.15 10.14
C THR A 415 7.46 19.83 10.60
N ILE A 416 8.55 19.07 10.61
CA ILE A 416 9.86 19.61 10.94
C ILE A 416 10.50 20.07 9.64
N VAL A 417 10.71 21.36 9.52
CA VAL A 417 11.26 22.00 8.33
C VAL A 417 12.57 22.69 8.68
N GLY A 418 13.68 22.19 8.11
CA GLY A 418 15.00 22.80 8.22
C GLY A 418 15.76 22.51 9.52
N GLU A 419 17.05 22.81 9.52
CA GLU A 419 17.97 22.55 10.64
C GLU A 419 17.69 23.41 11.90
N GLN A 420 16.98 24.52 11.76
CA GLN A 420 16.73 25.46 12.86
C GLN A 420 15.80 24.89 13.95
N ILE A 421 15.06 23.81 13.66
CA ILE A 421 14.13 23.15 14.60
C ILE A 421 14.65 21.74 14.95
N TRP A 422 15.85 21.38 14.56
CA TRP A 422 16.45 20.08 14.81
C TRP A 422 17.01 20.00 16.24
N LEU A 423 16.18 19.57 17.19
CA LEU A 423 16.55 19.32 18.59
C LEU A 423 16.19 17.88 18.98
N PRO A 424 16.85 16.87 18.37
CA PRO A 424 16.55 15.47 18.67
C PRO A 424 17.06 15.07 20.05
N LEU A 425 16.44 14.02 20.61
CA LEU A 425 16.98 13.35 21.79
C LEU A 425 18.39 12.82 21.51
N HIS A 426 19.25 12.86 22.51
CA HIS A 426 20.61 12.33 22.42
C HIS A 426 20.63 10.81 22.49
N ILE A 427 21.49 10.16 21.71
CA ILE A 427 21.78 8.74 21.86
C ILE A 427 22.77 8.60 23.02
N VAL A 428 22.25 8.13 24.17
CA VAL A 428 23.08 7.99 25.41
C VAL A 428 23.67 6.60 25.56
N GLN A 429 23.11 5.60 24.88
CA GLN A 429 23.63 4.24 24.87
C GLN A 429 23.36 3.61 23.49
N ALA A 430 24.39 3.02 22.90
CA ALA A 430 24.30 2.23 21.67
C ALA A 430 25.36 1.11 21.68
N PRO A 431 25.12 -0.02 20.98
CA PRO A 431 26.15 -1.05 20.78
C PRO A 431 27.34 -0.48 20.02
N ALA A 432 28.55 -0.99 20.31
CA ALA A 432 29.82 -0.53 19.68
C ALA A 432 29.83 -0.71 18.13
N THR A 433 28.95 -1.56 17.61
CA THR A 433 28.79 -1.81 16.17
C THR A 433 27.98 -0.73 15.46
N ILE A 434 27.32 0.15 16.20
CA ILE A 434 26.47 1.22 15.65
C ILE A 434 27.18 2.55 15.94
N VAL A 435 27.58 3.22 14.87
CA VAL A 435 28.13 4.56 14.95
C VAL A 435 26.97 5.56 14.81
N PRO A 436 26.63 6.33 15.86
CA PRO A 436 25.73 7.46 15.71
C PRO A 436 26.29 8.41 14.65
N THR A 437 25.45 8.93 13.78
CA THR A 437 25.89 10.00 12.87
C THR A 437 26.37 11.18 13.70
N GLN A 438 27.68 11.46 13.63
CA GLN A 438 28.31 12.53 14.46
C GLN A 438 27.57 13.87 14.18
N GLY A 439 27.06 14.48 15.23
CA GLY A 439 26.41 15.78 15.22
C GLY A 439 24.89 15.78 14.99
N ASP A 440 24.28 14.68 14.54
CA ASP A 440 22.86 14.68 14.21
C ASP A 440 21.97 13.98 15.25
N ASN A 441 22.55 13.27 16.22
CA ASN A 441 21.83 12.42 17.19
C ASN A 441 20.82 11.47 16.49
N ALA A 442 21.19 10.99 15.31
CA ALA A 442 20.38 10.09 14.51
C ALA A 442 21.04 8.70 14.45
N LEU A 443 20.21 7.67 14.48
CA LEU A 443 20.62 6.27 14.45
C LEU A 443 20.50 5.74 13.03
N GLN A 444 21.62 5.34 12.40
CA GLN A 444 21.59 4.72 11.08
C GLN A 444 20.98 3.31 11.16
N LEU A 445 19.94 3.06 10.39
CA LEU A 445 19.23 1.78 10.31
C LEU A 445 19.60 0.96 9.10
N ALA A 446 19.75 1.61 7.95
CA ALA A 446 19.96 0.93 6.67
C ALA A 446 20.80 1.77 5.71
N THR A 447 21.38 1.09 4.73
CA THR A 447 21.98 1.71 3.54
C THR A 447 21.24 1.15 2.33
N ILE A 448 20.76 2.02 1.46
CA ILE A 448 20.05 1.68 0.23
C ILE A 448 20.81 2.22 -0.97
N LYS A 449 20.59 1.63 -2.15
CA LYS A 449 21.13 2.13 -3.42
C LYS A 449 19.99 2.68 -4.27
N ILE A 450 20.04 3.97 -4.55
CA ILE A 450 19.10 4.63 -5.47
C ILE A 450 19.67 4.53 -6.87
N VAL A 451 18.88 3.97 -7.80
CA VAL A 451 19.25 3.78 -9.20
C VAL A 451 18.35 4.63 -10.09
N PRO A 452 18.81 5.01 -11.30
CA PRO A 452 18.05 5.83 -12.24
C PRO A 452 16.70 5.21 -12.62
#